data_bdae91be10201971fd6b0b7cc48ff1a4
#
_entry.id   bdae91be10201971fd6b0b7cc48ff1a4
#
_cell.length_a   1.000
_cell.length_b   1.000
_cell.length_c   1.000
_cell.angle_alpha   90.00
_cell.angle_beta   90.00
_cell.angle_gamma   90.00
#
_symmetry.space_group_name_H-M   'P 1'
#
loop_
_entity.id
_entity.type
_entity.pdbx_description
1 polymer ?
#
loop_
_entity_poly.entity_id
_entity_poly.type
_entity_poly.pdbx_seq_one_letter_code
_entity_poly.pdbx_strand_id
1 'polypeptide(L)'
;MNYIEVQLELEPDFTEILMAELAEAGFESFVETDEGLQAYIPEEDFKETVLQDIIARYSEMTAIASSWKSLERKNWNEEWERSYEPIEVGNQIRIRAVFHEPDPSFTYDLLIQPKMSFGTGHHETTWLVMNEQLNLPHAGLSIMDVGCGTGILAILASKLGAENLLGFDIDEWAVENTAENFAMNGLGEEAEVFKGTINEVPAEKQFGGILANINRNILLEEIPKYVKHLLPGGWLVTSGFYEMDQADIERCASDTGLKKLRSNTRNQWATVVFEKEK
;
A
#
# COMPACT_ATOMS: atom_id res chain seq x y z
N MET A 1 -3.23 -16.52 -20.80
CA MET A 1 -2.79 -17.88 -21.20
C MET A 1 -3.36 -18.83 -20.17
N ASN A 2 -4.12 -19.85 -20.57
CA ASN A 2 -4.63 -20.87 -19.68
C ASN A 2 -3.55 -21.92 -19.44
N TYR A 3 -3.67 -22.67 -18.37
CA TYR A 3 -2.75 -23.76 -18.04
C TYR A 3 -3.50 -25.08 -17.93
N ILE A 4 -2.81 -26.16 -18.23
CA ILE A 4 -3.25 -27.51 -17.89
C ILE A 4 -2.51 -27.93 -16.62
N GLU A 5 -3.27 -28.33 -15.61
CA GLU A 5 -2.77 -29.05 -14.44
C GLU A 5 -2.88 -30.54 -14.71
N VAL A 6 -1.75 -31.22 -14.67
CA VAL A 6 -1.67 -32.68 -14.72
C VAL A 6 -1.40 -33.18 -13.30
N GLN A 7 -2.22 -34.08 -12.82
CA GLN A 7 -2.01 -34.79 -11.55
C GLN A 7 -1.57 -36.21 -11.85
N LEU A 8 -0.45 -36.59 -11.26
CA LEU A 8 0.09 -37.95 -11.31
C LEU A 8 0.07 -38.55 -9.91
N GLU A 9 -0.57 -39.68 -9.75
CA GLU A 9 -0.50 -40.52 -8.54
C GLU A 9 0.55 -41.60 -8.79
N LEU A 10 1.60 -41.62 -7.97
CA LEU A 10 2.77 -42.50 -8.17
C LEU A 10 3.54 -42.69 -6.85
N GLU A 11 4.41 -43.70 -6.84
CA GLU A 11 5.30 -43.92 -5.69
C GLU A 11 6.36 -42.80 -5.59
N PRO A 12 6.72 -42.35 -4.36
CA PRO A 12 7.65 -41.24 -4.15
C PRO A 12 9.02 -41.39 -4.82
N ASP A 13 9.51 -42.60 -4.96
CA ASP A 13 10.81 -42.90 -5.60
C ASP A 13 10.86 -42.51 -7.10
N PHE A 14 9.72 -42.31 -7.73
CA PHE A 14 9.62 -41.94 -9.15
C PHE A 14 9.30 -40.45 -9.36
N THR A 15 9.02 -39.68 -8.32
CA THR A 15 8.61 -38.26 -8.43
C THR A 15 9.67 -37.40 -9.11
N GLU A 16 10.92 -37.47 -8.68
CA GLU A 16 12.02 -36.68 -9.27
C GLU A 16 12.29 -37.04 -10.73
N ILE A 17 12.17 -38.35 -11.08
CA ILE A 17 12.39 -38.80 -12.45
C ILE A 17 11.30 -38.28 -13.37
N LEU A 18 10.04 -38.39 -12.98
CA LEU A 18 8.91 -37.90 -13.78
C LEU A 18 8.87 -36.39 -13.85
N MET A 19 9.30 -35.68 -12.81
CA MET A 19 9.46 -34.23 -12.83
C MET A 19 10.47 -33.81 -13.90
N ALA A 20 11.62 -34.49 -14.00
CA ALA A 20 12.63 -34.20 -15.03
C ALA A 20 12.11 -34.47 -16.45
N GLU A 21 11.44 -35.61 -16.69
CA GLU A 21 10.86 -35.95 -17.99
C GLU A 21 9.76 -34.95 -18.42
N LEU A 22 8.90 -34.53 -17.48
CA LEU A 22 7.88 -33.52 -17.73
C LEU A 22 8.48 -32.14 -17.99
N ALA A 23 9.54 -31.77 -17.28
CA ALA A 23 10.24 -30.51 -17.53
C ALA A 23 10.85 -30.48 -18.96
N GLU A 24 11.43 -31.60 -19.44
CA GLU A 24 11.90 -31.71 -20.80
C GLU A 24 10.76 -31.65 -21.83
N ALA A 25 9.54 -32.06 -21.44
CA ALA A 25 8.34 -31.99 -22.27
C ALA A 25 7.66 -30.62 -22.26
N GLY A 26 8.23 -29.62 -21.55
CA GLY A 26 7.74 -28.23 -21.52
C GLY A 26 6.86 -27.86 -20.34
N PHE A 27 6.75 -28.71 -19.32
CA PHE A 27 6.09 -28.32 -18.07
C PHE A 27 6.97 -27.34 -17.28
N GLU A 28 6.37 -26.25 -16.77
CA GLU A 28 7.09 -25.12 -16.21
C GLU A 28 7.11 -25.09 -14.67
N SER A 29 6.13 -25.76 -14.02
CA SER A 29 5.97 -25.71 -12.58
C SER A 29 5.50 -27.06 -12.04
N PHE A 30 5.96 -27.39 -10.81
CA PHE A 30 5.73 -28.68 -10.18
C PHE A 30 5.40 -28.50 -8.70
N VAL A 31 4.48 -29.31 -8.18
CA VAL A 31 4.14 -29.39 -6.77
C VAL A 31 4.11 -30.85 -6.36
N GLU A 32 4.97 -31.24 -5.42
CA GLU A 32 4.89 -32.56 -4.82
C GLU A 32 3.71 -32.63 -3.86
N THR A 33 2.98 -33.76 -3.90
CA THR A 33 1.85 -34.03 -3.04
C THR A 33 2.05 -35.34 -2.31
N ASP A 34 1.25 -35.60 -1.29
CA ASP A 34 1.29 -36.88 -0.57
C ASP A 34 0.95 -38.09 -1.47
N GLU A 35 0.27 -37.86 -2.59
CA GLU A 35 -0.17 -38.90 -3.55
C GLU A 35 0.72 -38.95 -4.81
N GLY A 36 1.68 -38.02 -4.98
CA GLY A 36 2.58 -37.98 -6.14
C GLY A 36 2.94 -36.56 -6.59
N LEU A 37 2.63 -36.18 -7.84
CA LEU A 37 3.11 -34.95 -8.49
C LEU A 37 1.99 -34.22 -9.22
N GLN A 38 1.92 -32.92 -9.03
CA GLN A 38 1.18 -32.01 -9.89
C GLN A 38 2.16 -31.24 -10.79
N ALA A 39 1.85 -31.17 -12.08
CA ALA A 39 2.67 -30.48 -13.07
C ALA A 39 1.83 -29.53 -13.92
N TYR A 40 2.39 -28.40 -14.31
CA TYR A 40 1.67 -27.33 -15.00
C TYR A 40 2.35 -26.99 -16.31
N ILE A 41 1.56 -26.88 -17.39
CA ILE A 41 2.01 -26.54 -18.73
C ILE A 41 1.02 -25.56 -19.38
N PRO A 42 1.45 -24.58 -20.20
CA PRO A 42 0.56 -23.77 -21.02
C PRO A 42 -0.38 -24.65 -21.86
N GLU A 43 -1.68 -24.29 -21.92
CA GLU A 43 -2.69 -25.10 -22.64
C GLU A 43 -2.34 -25.30 -24.12
N GLU A 44 -1.70 -24.27 -24.73
CA GLU A 44 -1.26 -24.34 -26.15
C GLU A 44 -0.12 -25.33 -26.41
N ASP A 45 0.69 -25.63 -25.38
CA ASP A 45 1.83 -26.54 -25.44
C ASP A 45 1.47 -27.97 -24.99
N PHE A 46 0.33 -28.16 -24.34
CA PHE A 46 -0.11 -29.45 -23.82
C PHE A 46 -0.48 -30.40 -24.93
N LYS A 47 0.14 -31.58 -24.90
CA LYS A 47 -0.18 -32.72 -25.78
C LYS A 47 -0.36 -33.97 -24.95
N GLU A 48 -1.59 -34.45 -24.86
CA GLU A 48 -1.92 -35.66 -24.10
C GLU A 48 -1.09 -36.87 -24.52
N THR A 49 -0.78 -36.99 -25.83
CA THR A 49 0.05 -38.06 -26.34
C THR A 49 1.45 -38.08 -25.78
N VAL A 50 2.06 -36.90 -25.56
CA VAL A 50 3.40 -36.77 -24.94
C VAL A 50 3.36 -37.23 -23.50
N LEU A 51 2.32 -36.80 -22.73
CA LEU A 51 2.10 -37.23 -21.35
C LEU A 51 1.97 -38.78 -21.29
N GLN A 52 1.15 -39.37 -22.15
CA GLN A 52 0.95 -40.80 -22.16
C GLN A 52 2.20 -41.58 -22.56
N ASP A 53 3.02 -41.06 -23.48
CA ASP A 53 4.30 -41.65 -23.87
C ASP A 53 5.31 -41.64 -22.70
N ILE A 54 5.33 -40.56 -21.90
CA ILE A 54 6.15 -40.47 -20.66
C ILE A 54 5.69 -41.54 -19.66
N ILE A 55 4.40 -41.60 -19.38
CA ILE A 55 3.83 -42.57 -18.43
C ILE A 55 4.12 -44.01 -18.87
N ALA A 56 3.94 -44.32 -20.14
CA ALA A 56 4.15 -45.65 -20.69
C ALA A 56 5.59 -46.17 -20.50
N ARG A 57 6.60 -45.31 -20.51
CA ARG A 57 8.00 -45.69 -20.27
C ARG A 57 8.26 -46.25 -18.86
N TYR A 58 7.45 -45.86 -17.90
CA TYR A 58 7.60 -46.23 -16.51
C TYR A 58 6.53 -47.21 -16.00
N SER A 59 5.51 -47.51 -16.81
CA SER A 59 4.36 -48.34 -16.43
C SER A 59 4.70 -49.79 -16.07
N GLU A 60 5.86 -50.31 -16.50
CA GLU A 60 6.34 -51.65 -16.09
C GLU A 60 7.05 -51.61 -14.72
N MET A 61 7.47 -50.42 -14.23
CA MET A 61 8.25 -50.25 -13.01
C MET A 61 7.39 -49.80 -11.83
N THR A 62 6.38 -48.97 -12.08
CA THR A 62 5.46 -48.44 -11.07
C THR A 62 4.07 -48.20 -11.66
N ALA A 63 3.05 -48.29 -10.82
CA ALA A 63 1.69 -47.88 -11.22
C ALA A 63 1.60 -46.33 -11.21
N ILE A 64 1.18 -45.75 -12.33
CA ILE A 64 0.98 -44.32 -12.47
C ILE A 64 -0.45 -44.07 -12.93
N ALA A 65 -1.24 -43.42 -12.06
CA ALA A 65 -2.52 -42.87 -12.47
C ALA A 65 -2.36 -41.42 -12.87
N SER A 66 -2.98 -41.01 -13.96
CA SER A 66 -2.92 -39.62 -14.44
C SER A 66 -4.30 -39.05 -14.68
N SER A 67 -4.46 -37.80 -14.33
CA SER A 67 -5.61 -36.98 -14.71
C SER A 67 -5.14 -35.58 -15.06
N TRP A 68 -5.90 -34.87 -15.86
CA TRP A 68 -5.62 -33.49 -16.17
C TRP A 68 -6.89 -32.65 -16.27
N LYS A 69 -6.75 -31.35 -15.99
CA LYS A 69 -7.83 -30.37 -16.13
C LYS A 69 -7.29 -29.05 -16.66
N SER A 70 -8.09 -28.36 -17.47
CA SER A 70 -7.79 -26.97 -17.81
C SER A 70 -8.03 -26.08 -16.59
N LEU A 71 -7.02 -25.28 -16.28
CA LEU A 71 -7.14 -24.20 -15.32
C LEU A 71 -7.47 -22.94 -16.10
N GLU A 72 -8.72 -22.55 -16.09
CA GLU A 72 -9.07 -21.20 -16.50
C GLU A 72 -8.30 -20.22 -15.64
N ARG A 73 -7.71 -19.23 -16.28
CA ARG A 73 -7.03 -18.15 -15.56
C ARG A 73 -8.07 -17.44 -14.68
N LYS A 74 -8.12 -17.84 -13.42
CA LYS A 74 -8.93 -17.14 -12.45
C LYS A 74 -8.38 -15.72 -12.40
N ASN A 75 -9.20 -14.75 -12.78
CA ASN A 75 -8.82 -13.34 -12.65
C ASN A 75 -8.86 -12.97 -11.15
N TRP A 76 -7.79 -13.32 -10.44
CA TRP A 76 -7.66 -12.99 -9.02
C TRP A 76 -7.80 -11.50 -8.76
N ASN A 77 -7.45 -10.67 -9.75
CA ASN A 77 -7.65 -9.22 -9.66
C ASN A 77 -9.14 -8.89 -9.62
N GLU A 78 -9.97 -9.51 -10.46
CA GLU A 78 -11.43 -9.26 -10.48
C GLU A 78 -12.10 -9.71 -9.18
N GLU A 79 -11.70 -10.84 -8.62
CA GLU A 79 -12.23 -11.32 -7.33
C GLU A 79 -11.76 -10.44 -6.19
N TRP A 80 -10.52 -9.99 -6.23
CA TRP A 80 -9.96 -9.04 -5.27
C TRP A 80 -10.64 -7.66 -5.40
N GLU A 81 -10.81 -7.14 -6.61
CA GLU A 81 -11.53 -5.89 -6.89
C GLU A 81 -12.96 -5.90 -6.34
N ARG A 82 -13.66 -7.02 -6.50
CA ARG A 82 -15.03 -7.21 -5.96
C ARG A 82 -15.07 -7.24 -4.43
N SER A 83 -14.01 -7.67 -3.79
CA SER A 83 -13.91 -7.77 -2.32
C SER A 83 -13.32 -6.52 -1.67
N TYR A 84 -12.72 -5.61 -2.46
CA TYR A 84 -12.11 -4.39 -1.96
C TYR A 84 -13.19 -3.32 -1.79
N GLU A 85 -13.53 -3.02 -0.53
CA GLU A 85 -14.56 -2.04 -0.21
C GLU A 85 -13.98 -0.62 -0.10
N PRO A 86 -14.69 0.42 -0.56
CA PRO A 86 -14.33 1.80 -0.30
C PRO A 86 -14.29 2.09 1.20
N ILE A 87 -13.40 2.97 1.61
CA ILE A 87 -13.21 3.36 3.00
C ILE A 87 -13.86 4.72 3.22
N GLU A 88 -14.51 4.87 4.38
CA GLU A 88 -15.17 6.11 4.74
C GLU A 88 -14.56 6.70 6.02
N VAL A 89 -14.28 8.01 5.99
CA VAL A 89 -13.86 8.75 7.17
C VAL A 89 -14.95 9.75 7.52
N GLY A 90 -15.66 9.44 8.60
CA GLY A 90 -16.89 10.15 8.95
C GLY A 90 -17.93 10.01 7.82
N ASN A 91 -18.64 11.10 7.56
CA ASN A 91 -19.62 11.19 6.47
C ASN A 91 -19.18 12.17 5.36
N GLN A 92 -17.89 12.50 5.31
CA GLN A 92 -17.38 13.54 4.41
C GLN A 92 -16.35 13.02 3.42
N ILE A 93 -15.54 12.03 3.79
CA ILE A 93 -14.45 11.54 2.96
C ILE A 93 -14.74 10.11 2.55
N ARG A 94 -14.61 9.84 1.26
CA ARG A 94 -14.61 8.49 0.69
C ARG A 94 -13.32 8.24 -0.06
N ILE A 95 -12.69 7.12 0.24
CA ILE A 95 -11.48 6.64 -0.41
C ILE A 95 -11.89 5.43 -1.24
N ARG A 96 -11.62 5.46 -2.52
CA ARG A 96 -11.99 4.39 -3.44
C ARG A 96 -10.90 4.08 -4.46
N ALA A 97 -10.93 2.89 -4.99
CA ALA A 97 -10.14 2.52 -6.15
C ALA A 97 -10.84 2.95 -7.46
N VAL A 98 -10.10 2.90 -8.58
CA VAL A 98 -10.60 3.32 -9.90
C VAL A 98 -11.80 2.51 -10.40
N PHE A 99 -11.96 1.28 -9.94
CA PHE A 99 -13.07 0.39 -10.30
C PHE A 99 -14.35 0.60 -9.47
N HIS A 100 -14.32 1.50 -8.48
CA HIS A 100 -15.52 1.87 -7.73
C HIS A 100 -16.19 3.11 -8.32
N GLU A 101 -17.51 3.08 -8.39
CA GLU A 101 -18.28 4.24 -8.80
C GLU A 101 -18.19 5.38 -7.76
N PRO A 102 -18.13 6.65 -8.20
CA PRO A 102 -18.22 7.79 -7.30
C PRO A 102 -19.53 7.83 -6.53
N ASP A 103 -19.50 8.32 -5.30
CA ASP A 103 -20.71 8.57 -4.50
C ASP A 103 -20.80 10.07 -4.17
N PRO A 104 -21.78 10.78 -4.76
CA PRO A 104 -21.93 12.22 -4.58
C PRO A 104 -22.42 12.63 -3.19
N SER A 105 -22.73 11.71 -2.31
CA SER A 105 -23.05 11.99 -0.91
C SER A 105 -21.84 12.41 -0.08
N PHE A 106 -20.62 12.07 -0.54
CA PHE A 106 -19.38 12.47 0.11
C PHE A 106 -18.82 13.75 -0.48
N THR A 107 -18.36 14.64 0.40
CA THR A 107 -17.77 15.93 0.01
C THR A 107 -16.40 15.73 -0.66
N TYR A 108 -15.62 14.79 -0.15
CA TYR A 108 -14.26 14.50 -0.60
C TYR A 108 -14.17 13.05 -1.08
N ASP A 109 -14.02 12.89 -2.39
CA ASP A 109 -13.81 11.60 -3.04
C ASP A 109 -12.34 11.50 -3.47
N LEU A 110 -11.62 10.52 -2.90
CA LEU A 110 -10.19 10.29 -3.14
C LEU A 110 -10.00 9.00 -3.92
N LEU A 111 -9.30 9.09 -5.05
CA LEU A 111 -8.88 7.94 -5.84
C LEU A 111 -7.52 7.46 -5.37
N ILE A 112 -7.44 6.24 -4.87
CA ILE A 112 -6.19 5.62 -4.44
C ILE A 112 -6.05 4.28 -5.15
N GLN A 113 -4.97 4.11 -5.90
CA GLN A 113 -4.62 2.81 -6.46
C GLN A 113 -4.05 1.95 -5.33
N PRO A 114 -4.77 0.89 -4.93
CA PRO A 114 -4.29 0.00 -3.88
C PRO A 114 -3.12 -0.83 -4.42
N LYS A 115 -1.93 -0.54 -3.89
CA LYS A 115 -0.68 -1.27 -4.12
C LYS A 115 -0.12 -1.70 -2.76
N MET A 116 1.06 -2.32 -2.74
CA MET A 116 1.74 -2.77 -1.51
C MET A 116 2.37 -1.60 -0.71
N SER A 117 1.96 -0.35 -0.95
CA SER A 117 2.39 0.83 -0.19
C SER A 117 1.47 1.07 1.00
N PHE A 118 2.02 1.59 2.11
CA PHE A 118 1.22 2.00 3.27
C PHE A 118 0.33 3.21 2.92
N GLY A 119 -0.83 3.31 3.61
CA GLY A 119 -1.71 4.47 3.44
C GLY A 119 -2.89 4.23 2.49
N THR A 120 -3.35 2.99 2.33
CA THR A 120 -4.58 2.69 1.56
C THR A 120 -5.86 3.22 2.22
N GLY A 121 -5.76 3.76 3.44
CA GLY A 121 -6.89 4.29 4.21
C GLY A 121 -7.46 3.34 5.27
N HIS A 122 -7.15 2.04 5.19
CA HIS A 122 -7.67 1.03 6.13
C HIS A 122 -7.10 1.14 7.54
N HIS A 123 -5.87 1.67 7.67
CA HIS A 123 -5.22 1.75 8.96
C HIS A 123 -5.79 2.87 9.82
N GLU A 124 -5.93 2.63 11.13
CA GLU A 124 -6.49 3.55 12.11
C GLU A 124 -5.80 4.91 12.13
N THR A 125 -4.47 4.92 11.97
CA THR A 125 -3.67 6.15 11.97
C THR A 125 -3.97 7.03 10.76
N THR A 126 -4.16 6.44 9.58
CA THR A 126 -4.57 7.17 8.37
C THR A 126 -5.94 7.79 8.56
N TRP A 127 -6.90 7.01 9.09
CA TRP A 127 -8.23 7.50 9.43
C TRP A 127 -8.17 8.69 10.42
N LEU A 128 -7.38 8.56 11.50
CA LEU A 128 -7.21 9.60 12.49
C LEU A 128 -6.67 10.90 11.90
N VAL A 129 -5.60 10.82 11.10
CA VAL A 129 -4.98 12.01 10.48
C VAL A 129 -5.93 12.67 9.49
N MET A 130 -6.66 11.89 8.68
CA MET A 130 -7.65 12.43 7.76
C MET A 130 -8.79 13.14 8.49
N ASN A 131 -9.27 12.55 9.59
CA ASN A 131 -10.31 13.18 10.41
C ASN A 131 -9.82 14.49 11.06
N GLU A 132 -8.56 14.57 11.47
CA GLU A 132 -7.97 15.80 12.01
C GLU A 132 -7.86 16.89 10.93
N GLN A 133 -7.50 16.53 9.71
CA GLN A 133 -7.39 17.47 8.59
C GLN A 133 -8.69 18.24 8.32
N LEU A 134 -9.86 17.61 8.52
CA LEU A 134 -11.17 18.27 8.34
C LEU A 134 -11.36 19.51 9.26
N ASN A 135 -10.60 19.59 10.35
CA ASN A 135 -10.68 20.64 11.35
C ASN A 135 -9.47 21.60 11.36
N LEU A 136 -8.66 21.56 10.29
CA LEU A 136 -7.47 22.38 10.15
C LEU A 136 -7.58 23.30 8.92
N PRO A 137 -6.98 24.49 8.95
CA PRO A 137 -6.91 25.35 7.77
C PRO A 137 -5.96 24.77 6.75
N HIS A 138 -6.40 24.69 5.47
CA HIS A 138 -5.56 24.25 4.35
C HIS A 138 -5.51 25.29 3.24
N ALA A 139 -6.57 26.10 3.09
CA ALA A 139 -6.70 27.03 1.98
C ALA A 139 -5.51 27.98 1.86
N GLY A 140 -4.87 27.97 0.70
CA GLY A 140 -3.71 28.80 0.41
C GLY A 140 -2.39 28.38 1.06
N LEU A 141 -2.35 27.23 1.74
CA LEU A 141 -1.15 26.76 2.42
C LEU A 141 -0.33 25.81 1.54
N SER A 142 0.99 25.83 1.77
CA SER A 142 1.88 24.74 1.36
C SER A 142 1.91 23.69 2.47
N ILE A 143 1.72 22.42 2.10
CA ILE A 143 1.65 21.28 3.03
C ILE A 143 2.76 20.29 2.71
N MET A 144 3.41 19.76 3.75
CA MET A 144 4.40 18.69 3.65
C MET A 144 3.82 17.38 4.19
N ASP A 145 3.96 16.29 3.44
CA ASP A 145 3.56 14.93 3.81
C ASP A 145 4.81 14.04 3.98
N VAL A 146 5.11 13.69 5.22
CA VAL A 146 6.31 12.96 5.64
C VAL A 146 6.02 11.46 5.68
N GLY A 147 6.80 10.68 4.92
CA GLY A 147 6.51 9.26 4.74
C GLY A 147 5.17 9.08 4.02
N CYS A 148 5.04 9.70 2.83
CA CYS A 148 3.76 9.91 2.16
C CYS A 148 3.05 8.61 1.72
N GLY A 149 3.76 7.49 1.56
CA GLY A 149 3.17 6.19 1.23
C GLY A 149 2.38 6.21 -0.07
N THR A 150 1.06 6.22 0.01
CA THR A 150 0.16 6.36 -1.16
C THR A 150 -0.11 7.81 -1.54
N GLY A 151 0.33 8.79 -0.75
CA GLY A 151 0.02 10.22 -0.91
C GLY A 151 -1.39 10.62 -0.48
N ILE A 152 -2.15 9.73 0.15
CA ILE A 152 -3.57 9.96 0.51
C ILE A 152 -3.77 11.20 1.38
N LEU A 153 -2.85 11.46 2.31
CA LEU A 153 -2.96 12.61 3.23
C LEU A 153 -2.72 13.93 2.49
N ALA A 154 -1.74 13.97 1.60
CA ALA A 154 -1.49 15.13 0.74
C ALA A 154 -2.64 15.36 -0.25
N ILE A 155 -3.22 14.30 -0.84
CA ILE A 155 -4.38 14.40 -1.73
C ILE A 155 -5.57 15.02 -1.00
N LEU A 156 -5.84 14.59 0.24
CA LEU A 156 -6.89 15.21 1.05
C LEU A 156 -6.58 16.68 1.33
N ALA A 157 -5.32 17.02 1.68
CA ALA A 157 -4.91 18.40 1.91
C ALA A 157 -5.19 19.30 0.69
N SER A 158 -4.93 18.82 -0.53
CA SER A 158 -5.27 19.53 -1.76
C SER A 158 -6.78 19.75 -1.90
N LYS A 159 -7.58 18.71 -1.68
CA LYS A 159 -9.06 18.82 -1.74
C LYS A 159 -9.62 19.75 -0.66
N LEU A 160 -8.90 19.96 0.43
CA LEU A 160 -9.21 20.95 1.48
C LEU A 160 -8.69 22.36 1.16
N GLY A 161 -8.03 22.55 0.00
CA GLY A 161 -7.61 23.84 -0.52
C GLY A 161 -6.14 24.17 -0.34
N ALA A 162 -5.28 23.22 -0.02
CA ALA A 162 -3.82 23.43 -0.06
C ALA A 162 -3.38 23.75 -1.50
N GLU A 163 -2.48 24.74 -1.67
CA GLU A 163 -2.01 25.18 -2.97
C GLU A 163 -0.76 24.44 -3.43
N ASN A 164 0.11 24.06 -2.52
CA ASN A 164 1.33 23.34 -2.85
C ASN A 164 1.51 22.15 -1.91
N LEU A 165 1.93 21.03 -2.47
CA LEU A 165 2.17 19.79 -1.74
C LEU A 165 3.62 19.36 -1.96
N LEU A 166 4.26 18.90 -0.90
CA LEU A 166 5.55 18.24 -0.95
C LEU A 166 5.48 16.92 -0.19
N GLY A 167 5.55 15.81 -0.90
CA GLY A 167 5.66 14.49 -0.29
C GLY A 167 7.08 13.94 -0.37
N PHE A 168 7.48 13.11 0.58
CA PHE A 168 8.66 12.28 0.44
C PHE A 168 8.50 10.95 1.17
N ASP A 169 9.20 9.95 0.66
CA ASP A 169 9.28 8.63 1.28
C ASP A 169 10.68 8.04 1.04
N ILE A 170 11.14 7.15 1.92
CA ILE A 170 12.39 6.43 1.76
C ILE A 170 12.27 5.27 0.75
N ASP A 171 11.05 4.81 0.53
CA ASP A 171 10.72 3.74 -0.39
C ASP A 171 10.36 4.30 -1.78
N GLU A 172 11.11 3.87 -2.79
CA GLU A 172 10.88 4.26 -4.18
C GLU A 172 9.51 3.86 -4.71
N TRP A 173 9.01 2.68 -4.30
CA TRP A 173 7.67 2.22 -4.67
C TRP A 173 6.57 3.12 -4.10
N ALA A 174 6.77 3.64 -2.89
CA ALA A 174 5.86 4.61 -2.29
C ALA A 174 5.84 5.92 -3.08
N VAL A 175 7.01 6.42 -3.49
CA VAL A 175 7.14 7.64 -4.30
C VAL A 175 6.44 7.50 -5.65
N GLU A 176 6.67 6.39 -6.37
CA GLU A 176 6.01 6.09 -7.63
C GLU A 176 4.49 5.99 -7.46
N ASN A 177 4.02 5.28 -6.43
CA ASN A 177 2.59 5.14 -6.15
C ASN A 177 1.94 6.48 -5.77
N THR A 178 2.64 7.33 -4.98
CA THR A 178 2.18 8.69 -4.68
C THR A 178 2.03 9.51 -5.95
N ALA A 179 3.01 9.50 -6.85
CA ALA A 179 2.95 10.25 -8.11
C ALA A 179 1.76 9.81 -8.99
N GLU A 180 1.52 8.50 -9.11
CA GLU A 180 0.36 7.97 -9.81
C GLU A 180 -0.97 8.42 -9.17
N ASN A 181 -1.07 8.33 -7.83
CA ASN A 181 -2.26 8.74 -7.11
C ASN A 181 -2.50 10.26 -7.22
N PHE A 182 -1.45 11.08 -7.22
CA PHE A 182 -1.56 12.51 -7.48
C PHE A 182 -2.18 12.76 -8.86
N ALA A 183 -1.64 12.13 -9.90
CA ALA A 183 -2.16 12.26 -11.26
C ALA A 183 -3.64 11.82 -11.37
N MET A 184 -4.02 10.70 -10.74
CA MET A 184 -5.41 10.22 -10.72
C MET A 184 -6.37 11.18 -10.02
N ASN A 185 -5.90 11.97 -9.07
CA ASN A 185 -6.69 12.99 -8.38
C ASN A 185 -6.63 14.38 -9.05
N GLY A 186 -5.98 14.48 -10.21
CA GLY A 186 -5.88 15.71 -10.99
C GLY A 186 -4.83 16.70 -10.47
N LEU A 187 -3.89 16.23 -9.65
CA LEU A 187 -2.77 17.04 -9.17
C LEU A 187 -1.65 17.06 -10.22
N GLY A 188 -1.05 18.21 -10.44
CA GLY A 188 0.01 18.46 -11.41
C GLY A 188 1.28 19.00 -10.75
N GLU A 189 1.81 20.09 -11.29
CA GLU A 189 3.07 20.70 -10.85
C GLU A 189 3.05 21.24 -9.41
N GLU A 190 1.86 21.46 -8.84
CA GLU A 190 1.65 21.87 -7.46
C GLU A 190 1.93 20.78 -6.43
N ALA A 191 2.07 19.53 -6.86
CA ALA A 191 2.27 18.37 -6.01
C ALA A 191 3.59 17.65 -6.36
N GLU A 192 4.62 18.00 -5.62
CA GLU A 192 5.95 17.39 -5.75
C GLU A 192 6.07 16.16 -4.84
N VAL A 193 6.71 15.10 -5.33
CA VAL A 193 7.11 13.94 -4.50
C VAL A 193 8.51 13.49 -4.88
N PHE A 194 9.31 13.09 -3.88
CA PHE A 194 10.67 12.60 -4.09
C PHE A 194 11.04 11.49 -3.09
N LYS A 195 12.02 10.69 -3.48
CA LYS A 195 12.64 9.69 -2.59
C LYS A 195 13.67 10.35 -1.69
N GLY A 196 13.47 10.26 -0.38
CA GLY A 196 14.38 10.84 0.59
C GLY A 196 13.78 10.97 1.98
N THR A 197 14.38 11.85 2.76
CA THR A 197 14.03 12.18 4.13
C THR A 197 13.86 13.69 4.29
N ILE A 198 13.55 14.15 5.48
CA ILE A 198 13.52 15.60 5.78
C ILE A 198 14.85 16.32 5.50
N ASN A 199 15.97 15.59 5.45
CA ASN A 199 17.28 16.21 5.23
C ASN A 199 17.48 16.69 3.77
N GLU A 200 16.72 16.14 2.82
CA GLU A 200 16.73 16.54 1.41
C GLU A 200 15.79 17.71 1.13
N VAL A 201 14.92 18.08 2.09
CA VAL A 201 14.06 19.27 1.94
C VAL A 201 14.91 20.52 2.06
N PRO A 202 14.90 21.44 1.05
CA PRO A 202 15.65 22.68 1.10
C PRO A 202 15.29 23.51 2.35
N ALA A 203 16.31 24.01 3.05
CA ALA A 203 16.15 24.68 4.34
C ALA A 203 15.25 25.94 4.30
N GLU A 204 15.14 26.56 3.13
CA GLU A 204 14.29 27.73 2.86
C GLU A 204 12.82 27.38 2.60
N LYS A 205 12.50 26.11 2.29
CA LYS A 205 11.09 25.69 2.11
C LYS A 205 10.36 25.73 3.45
N GLN A 206 9.25 26.45 3.49
CA GLN A 206 8.40 26.61 4.66
C GLN A 206 6.98 26.16 4.36
N PHE A 207 6.32 25.57 5.35
CA PHE A 207 5.00 24.97 5.22
C PHE A 207 4.03 25.53 6.26
N GLY A 208 2.78 25.74 5.87
CA GLY A 208 1.70 26.09 6.78
C GLY A 208 1.18 24.89 7.57
N GLY A 209 1.39 23.66 7.05
CA GLY A 209 1.04 22.42 7.70
C GLY A 209 1.99 21.29 7.36
N ILE A 210 2.18 20.40 8.31
CA ILE A 210 2.99 19.18 8.14
C ILE A 210 2.18 17.98 8.64
N LEU A 211 2.13 16.93 7.81
CA LEU A 211 1.52 15.65 8.09
C LEU A 211 2.64 14.62 8.29
N ALA A 212 2.64 13.90 9.40
CA ALA A 212 3.66 12.90 9.73
C ALA A 212 2.99 11.66 10.35
N ASN A 213 2.57 10.73 9.48
CA ASN A 213 2.00 9.45 9.89
C ASN A 213 3.03 8.34 9.77
N ILE A 214 4.03 8.37 10.63
CA ILE A 214 5.20 7.48 10.63
C ILE A 214 5.47 6.93 12.03
N ASN A 215 6.39 5.96 12.12
CA ASN A 215 6.65 5.31 13.40
C ASN A 215 7.21 6.29 14.47
N ARG A 216 6.92 5.97 15.75
CA ARG A 216 7.29 6.76 16.94
C ARG A 216 8.76 7.18 16.97
N ASN A 217 9.68 6.27 16.68
CA ASN A 217 11.11 6.55 16.85
C ASN A 217 11.61 7.61 15.88
N ILE A 218 11.13 7.55 14.63
CA ILE A 218 11.44 8.57 13.62
C ILE A 218 10.80 9.91 14.00
N LEU A 219 9.55 9.92 14.48
CA LEU A 219 8.91 11.16 14.97
C LEU A 219 9.74 11.83 16.07
N LEU A 220 10.20 11.09 17.07
CA LEU A 220 11.03 11.64 18.15
C LEU A 220 12.36 12.21 17.65
N GLU A 221 12.94 11.64 16.62
CA GLU A 221 14.17 12.14 15.99
C GLU A 221 13.92 13.38 15.12
N GLU A 222 12.81 13.41 14.40
CA GLU A 222 12.62 14.35 13.29
C GLU A 222 11.70 15.53 13.59
N ILE A 223 10.85 15.48 14.62
CA ILE A 223 10.04 16.64 15.05
C ILE A 223 10.89 17.92 15.19
N PRO A 224 12.13 17.90 15.77
CA PRO A 224 12.97 19.10 15.83
C PRO A 224 13.39 19.65 14.46
N LYS A 225 13.40 18.80 13.42
CA LYS A 225 13.69 19.19 12.04
C LYS A 225 12.44 19.77 11.38
N TYR A 226 11.27 19.13 11.57
CA TYR A 226 9.98 19.61 11.04
C TYR A 226 9.64 21.03 11.49
N VAL A 227 9.89 21.34 12.76
CA VAL A 227 9.64 22.68 13.31
C VAL A 227 10.39 23.78 12.58
N LYS A 228 11.58 23.48 12.03
CA LYS A 228 12.36 24.45 11.25
C LYS A 228 11.69 24.80 9.91
N HIS A 229 10.94 23.86 9.35
CA HIS A 229 10.19 24.03 8.12
C HIS A 229 8.74 24.49 8.34
N LEU A 230 8.30 24.61 9.58
CA LEU A 230 6.94 25.04 9.90
C LEU A 230 6.88 26.55 10.09
N LEU A 231 5.94 27.21 9.40
CA LEU A 231 5.67 28.63 9.57
C LEU A 231 5.16 28.95 10.97
N PRO A 232 5.41 30.14 11.51
CA PRO A 232 4.73 30.61 12.74
C PRO A 232 3.21 30.57 12.59
N GLY A 233 2.51 29.96 13.51
CA GLY A 233 1.07 29.67 13.44
C GLY A 233 0.70 28.49 12.55
N GLY A 234 1.69 27.80 11.97
CA GLY A 234 1.50 26.56 11.21
C GLY A 234 1.25 25.36 12.15
N TRP A 235 0.68 24.31 11.61
CA TRP A 235 0.30 23.10 12.35
C TRP A 235 1.09 21.86 11.94
N LEU A 236 1.30 20.96 12.90
CA LEU A 236 1.86 19.63 12.71
C LEU A 236 0.87 18.59 13.20
N VAL A 237 0.52 17.64 12.37
CA VAL A 237 -0.25 16.43 12.74
C VAL A 237 0.68 15.23 12.76
N THR A 238 0.74 14.55 13.91
CA THR A 238 1.54 13.34 14.08
C THR A 238 0.65 12.14 14.36
N SER A 239 0.98 10.98 13.81
CA SER A 239 0.36 9.68 14.07
C SER A 239 1.35 8.56 13.72
N GLY A 240 0.93 7.28 13.81
CA GLY A 240 1.81 6.14 13.60
C GLY A 240 2.43 5.60 14.89
N PHE A 241 1.83 5.92 16.02
CA PHE A 241 2.23 5.47 17.35
C PHE A 241 1.01 5.09 18.21
N TYR A 242 1.24 4.32 19.24
CA TYR A 242 0.19 3.92 20.18
C TYR A 242 -0.10 4.99 21.22
N GLU A 243 -1.31 4.96 21.77
CA GLU A 243 -1.76 5.88 22.84
C GLU A 243 -0.77 5.94 24.02
N MET A 244 -0.16 4.81 24.38
CA MET A 244 0.84 4.73 25.45
C MET A 244 2.10 5.55 25.18
N ASP A 245 2.42 5.81 23.91
CA ASP A 245 3.60 6.58 23.47
C ASP A 245 3.33 8.08 23.33
N GLN A 246 2.07 8.50 23.44
CA GLN A 246 1.64 9.88 23.19
C GLN A 246 2.40 10.90 24.04
N ALA A 247 2.63 10.59 25.32
CA ALA A 247 3.33 11.48 26.24
C ALA A 247 4.77 11.79 25.81
N ASP A 248 5.46 10.84 25.17
CA ASP A 248 6.82 11.05 24.67
C ASP A 248 6.83 11.97 23.46
N ILE A 249 5.86 11.80 22.55
CA ILE A 249 5.69 12.67 21.36
C ILE A 249 5.35 14.09 21.81
N GLU A 250 4.42 14.26 22.76
CA GLU A 250 4.04 15.57 23.27
C GLU A 250 5.22 16.29 23.94
N ARG A 251 6.01 15.57 24.72
CA ARG A 251 7.22 16.13 25.35
C ARG A 251 8.22 16.59 24.29
N CYS A 252 8.54 15.73 23.34
CA CYS A 252 9.44 16.07 22.23
C CYS A 252 8.97 17.31 21.47
N ALA A 253 7.70 17.40 21.13
CA ALA A 253 7.12 18.54 20.43
C ALA A 253 7.18 19.82 21.31
N SER A 254 6.83 19.75 22.59
CA SER A 254 6.91 20.88 23.52
C SER A 254 8.33 21.42 23.67
N ASP A 255 9.32 20.54 23.78
CA ASP A 255 10.74 20.92 23.89
C ASP A 255 11.24 21.66 22.64
N THR A 256 10.55 21.57 21.52
CA THR A 256 10.86 22.28 20.28
C THR A 256 10.00 23.51 20.02
N GLY A 257 9.18 23.93 20.98
CA GLY A 257 8.34 25.13 20.90
C GLY A 257 7.00 24.90 20.20
N LEU A 258 6.55 23.66 20.08
CA LEU A 258 5.20 23.34 19.59
C LEU A 258 4.22 23.29 20.77
N LYS A 259 3.05 23.84 20.57
CA LYS A 259 1.94 23.77 21.51
C LYS A 259 0.93 22.72 21.06
N LYS A 260 0.59 21.78 21.94
CA LYS A 260 -0.49 20.83 21.67
C LYS A 260 -1.83 21.56 21.57
N LEU A 261 -2.55 21.32 20.48
CA LEU A 261 -3.93 21.78 20.30
C LEU A 261 -4.93 20.72 20.78
N ARG A 262 -4.79 19.50 20.32
CA ARG A 262 -5.68 18.38 20.66
C ARG A 262 -5.04 17.03 20.34
N SER A 263 -5.66 15.96 20.80
CA SER A 263 -5.30 14.58 20.44
C SER A 263 -6.56 13.74 20.34
N ASN A 264 -6.51 12.70 19.51
CA ASN A 264 -7.55 11.68 19.38
C ASN A 264 -6.93 10.29 19.35
N THR A 265 -7.73 9.30 19.73
CA THR A 265 -7.32 7.88 19.73
C THR A 265 -8.38 7.03 19.03
N ARG A 266 -7.93 5.94 18.39
CA ARG A 266 -8.79 4.95 17.78
C ARG A 266 -8.08 3.59 17.83
N ASN A 267 -8.72 2.58 18.44
CA ASN A 267 -8.17 1.24 18.57
C ASN A 267 -6.71 1.23 19.05
N GLN A 268 -6.42 1.95 20.14
CA GLN A 268 -5.10 2.11 20.78
C GLN A 268 -4.06 2.93 19.96
N TRP A 269 -4.36 3.34 18.74
CA TRP A 269 -3.55 4.28 17.97
C TRP A 269 -3.91 5.71 18.30
N ALA A 270 -2.91 6.58 18.25
CA ALA A 270 -3.08 7.99 18.60
C ALA A 270 -2.68 8.94 17.47
N THR A 271 -3.29 10.10 17.48
CA THR A 271 -2.88 11.29 16.73
C THR A 271 -2.81 12.48 17.64
N VAL A 272 -1.85 13.36 17.41
CA VAL A 272 -1.71 14.63 18.13
C VAL A 272 -1.52 15.75 17.13
N VAL A 273 -2.24 16.83 17.34
CA VAL A 273 -2.15 18.07 16.57
C VAL A 273 -1.44 19.12 17.40
N PHE A 274 -0.41 19.70 16.80
CA PHE A 274 0.37 20.79 17.38
C PHE A 274 0.29 22.06 16.54
N GLU A 275 0.58 23.19 17.13
CA GLU A 275 0.74 24.48 16.47
C GLU A 275 2.10 25.09 16.87
N LYS A 276 2.79 25.68 15.90
CA LYS A 276 3.98 26.50 16.17
C LYS A 276 3.55 27.88 16.65
N GLU A 277 4.03 28.32 17.79
CA GLU A 277 3.73 29.66 18.31
C GLU A 277 4.15 30.75 17.31
N LYS A 278 3.41 31.87 17.33
CA LYS A 278 3.62 33.04 16.42
C LYS A 278 4.85 33.83 16.77
#